data_ab2f843504da8bdafdc9f8662917adbd
#
_entry.id   ab2f843504da8bdafdc9f8662917adbd
#
_cell.length_a   1.000
_cell.length_b   1.000
_cell.length_c   1.000
_cell.angle_alpha   90.00
_cell.angle_beta   90.00
_cell.angle_gamma   90.00
#
_symmetry.space_group_name_H-M   'P 1'
#
loop_
_entity.id
_entity.type
_entity.pdbx_description
1 polymer ?
#
loop_
_entity_poly.entity_id
_entity_poly.type
_entity_poly.pdbx_seq_one_letter_code
_entity_poly.pdbx_strand_id
1 'polypeptide(L)' 'HDGSSVQFMLQSALRVNDTMIACLHEAGEIAEKCREFGLMDFLAQREDMHKKWRWQIKAFLGVR' A
#
# COMPACT_ATOMS: atom_id res chain seq x y z
N HIS A 1 -24.88 13.33 -7.45
CA HIS A 1 -23.76 12.42 -7.37
C HIS A 1 -22.72 12.79 -8.43
N ASP A 2 -21.60 13.26 -8.01
CA ASP A 2 -20.59 13.80 -8.92
C ASP A 2 -19.28 13.05 -8.84
N GLY A 3 -18.41 13.28 -9.82
CA GLY A 3 -17.12 12.64 -9.89
C GLY A 3 -16.13 13.09 -8.80
N SER A 4 -16.37 14.22 -8.17
CA SER A 4 -15.45 14.71 -7.13
C SER A 4 -15.55 13.87 -5.87
N SER A 5 -16.72 13.32 -5.55
CA SER A 5 -16.87 12.38 -4.42
C SER A 5 -16.07 11.10 -4.65
N VAL A 6 -16.12 10.58 -5.88
CA VAL A 6 -15.36 9.38 -6.23
C VAL A 6 -13.87 9.67 -6.19
N GLN A 7 -13.45 10.82 -6.73
CA GLN A 7 -12.04 11.20 -6.69
C GLN A 7 -11.54 11.37 -5.27
N PHE A 8 -12.34 12.00 -4.41
CA PHE A 8 -11.98 12.17 -3.01
C PHE A 8 -11.78 10.82 -2.33
N MET A 9 -12.71 9.89 -2.59
CA MET A 9 -12.63 8.54 -2.02
C MET A 9 -11.38 7.81 -2.50
N LEU A 10 -11.06 7.91 -3.80
CA LEU A 10 -9.87 7.28 -4.36
C LEU A 10 -8.58 7.89 -3.81
N GLN A 11 -8.56 9.21 -3.64
CA GLN A 11 -7.39 9.87 -3.04
C GLN A 11 -7.20 9.46 -1.60
N SER A 12 -8.28 9.32 -0.85
CA SER A 12 -8.22 8.85 0.53
C SER A 12 -7.72 7.41 0.59
N ALA A 13 -8.22 6.56 -0.31
CA ALA A 13 -7.76 5.17 -0.40
C ALA A 13 -6.27 5.11 -0.73
N LEU A 14 -5.80 6.00 -1.61
CA LEU A 14 -4.39 6.04 -1.96
C LEU A 14 -3.52 6.39 -0.74
N ARG A 15 -3.94 7.37 0.05
CA ARG A 15 -3.20 7.75 1.25
C ARG A 15 -3.15 6.62 2.26
N VAL A 16 -4.28 5.95 2.48
CA VAL A 16 -4.32 4.81 3.41
C VAL A 16 -3.42 3.70 2.91
N ASN A 17 -3.48 3.43 1.62
CA ASN A 17 -2.65 2.38 1.02
C ASN A 17 -1.16 2.71 1.14
N ASP A 18 -0.77 3.97 0.92
CA ASP A 18 0.62 4.40 1.08
C ASP A 18 1.08 4.26 2.52
N THR A 19 0.21 4.57 3.49
CA THR A 19 0.50 4.38 4.90
C THR A 19 0.74 2.91 5.21
N MET A 20 -0.10 2.03 4.64
CA MET A 20 0.08 0.58 4.81
C MET A 20 1.40 0.10 4.25
N ILE A 21 1.79 0.59 3.07
CA ILE A 21 3.07 0.22 2.48
C ILE A 21 4.21 0.59 3.42
N ALA A 22 4.19 1.80 3.98
CA ALA A 22 5.22 2.25 4.91
C ALA A 22 5.25 1.38 6.17
N CYS A 23 4.08 1.07 6.73
CA CYS A 23 3.98 0.22 7.92
C CYS A 23 4.51 -1.20 7.65
N LEU A 24 4.16 -1.76 6.51
CA LEU A 24 4.62 -3.09 6.14
C LEU A 24 6.13 -3.12 5.94
N HIS A 25 6.67 -2.07 5.37
CA HIS A 25 8.12 -1.95 5.18
C HIS A 25 8.84 -1.91 6.53
N GLU A 26 8.36 -1.09 7.46
CA GLU A 26 8.94 -1.01 8.80
C GLU A 26 8.82 -2.34 9.54
N ALA A 27 7.67 -2.99 9.45
CA ALA A 27 7.46 -4.30 10.08
C ALA A 27 8.43 -5.33 9.49
N GLY A 28 8.66 -5.26 8.18
CA GLY A 28 9.61 -6.15 7.51
C GLY A 28 11.03 -5.95 8.02
N GLU A 29 11.44 -4.70 8.25
CA GLU A 29 12.76 -4.42 8.80
C GLU A 29 12.91 -4.97 10.21
N ILE A 30 11.88 -4.85 11.03
CA ILE A 30 11.88 -5.40 12.38
C ILE A 30 11.95 -6.93 12.33
N ALA A 31 11.16 -7.55 11.45
CA ALA A 31 11.18 -8.99 11.29
C ALA A 31 12.56 -9.49 10.88
N GLU A 32 13.24 -8.75 10.01
CA GLU A 32 14.60 -9.08 9.59
C GLU A 32 15.56 -9.05 10.78
N LYS A 33 15.48 -7.99 11.60
CA LYS A 33 16.32 -7.85 12.79
C LYS A 33 16.09 -8.96 13.79
N CYS A 34 14.84 -9.44 13.87
CA CYS A 34 14.47 -10.54 14.78
C CYS A 34 14.72 -11.91 14.16
N ARG A 35 15.18 -11.95 12.92
CA ARG A 35 15.42 -13.17 12.15
C ARG A 35 14.15 -14.01 11.94
N GLU A 36 13.03 -13.33 11.85
CA GLU A 36 11.74 -13.95 11.54
C GLU A 36 11.54 -13.95 10.03
N PHE A 37 12.26 -14.84 9.34
CA PHE A 37 12.33 -14.81 7.87
C PHE A 37 11.02 -15.16 7.19
N GLY A 38 10.25 -16.09 7.78
CA GLY A 38 8.92 -16.41 7.24
C GLY A 38 7.99 -15.22 7.32
N LEU A 39 8.02 -14.47 8.43
CA LEU A 39 7.23 -13.27 8.59
C LEU A 39 7.69 -12.19 7.63
N MET A 40 9.01 -12.06 7.45
CA MET A 40 9.58 -11.09 6.52
C MET A 40 9.07 -11.34 5.10
N ASP A 41 9.06 -12.60 4.67
CA ASP A 41 8.56 -12.97 3.34
C ASP A 41 7.07 -12.65 3.19
N PHE A 42 6.29 -12.95 4.21
CA PHE A 42 4.85 -12.65 4.21
C PHE A 42 4.63 -11.14 4.06
N LEU A 43 5.36 -10.35 4.84
CA LEU A 43 5.22 -8.89 4.81
C LEU A 43 5.65 -8.32 3.47
N ALA A 44 6.71 -8.87 2.86
CA ALA A 44 7.17 -8.43 1.56
C ALA A 44 6.11 -8.70 0.48
N GLN A 45 5.45 -9.87 0.53
CA GLN A 45 4.39 -10.19 -0.40
C GLN A 45 3.20 -9.25 -0.24
N ARG A 46 2.85 -8.93 1.00
CA ARG A 46 1.76 -7.99 1.29
C ARG A 46 2.11 -6.59 0.78
N GLU A 47 3.34 -6.17 0.97
CA GLU A 47 3.81 -4.87 0.50
C GLU A 47 3.69 -4.80 -1.02
N ASP A 48 4.07 -5.85 -1.74
CA ASP A 48 3.95 -5.91 -3.19
C ASP A 48 2.50 -5.79 -3.65
N MET A 49 1.57 -6.44 -2.94
CA MET A 49 0.15 -6.34 -3.26
C MET A 49 -0.34 -4.90 -3.11
N HIS A 50 0.05 -4.23 -2.04
CA HIS A 50 -0.36 -2.85 -1.81
C HIS A 50 0.24 -1.91 -2.85
N LYS A 51 1.45 -2.20 -3.35
CA LYS A 51 2.06 -1.43 -4.44
C LYS A 51 1.28 -1.60 -5.73
N LYS A 52 0.78 -2.78 -6.03
CA LYS A 52 -0.08 -3.03 -7.18
C LYS A 52 -1.38 -2.24 -7.05
N TRP A 53 -2.01 -2.26 -5.88
CA TRP A 53 -3.23 -1.51 -5.64
C TRP A 53 -2.98 -0.02 -5.76
N ARG A 54 -1.84 0.47 -5.28
CA ARG A 54 -1.44 1.86 -5.43
C ARG A 54 -1.42 2.25 -6.91
N TRP A 55 -0.82 1.43 -7.72
CA TRP A 55 -0.74 1.66 -9.16
C TRP A 55 -2.14 1.71 -9.78
N GLN A 56 -3.00 0.77 -9.39
CA GLN A 56 -4.38 0.70 -9.91
C GLN A 56 -5.19 1.93 -9.49
N ILE A 57 -5.07 2.35 -8.24
CA ILE A 57 -5.78 3.53 -7.74
C ILE A 57 -5.33 4.77 -8.53
N LYS A 58 -4.03 4.91 -8.75
CA LYS A 58 -3.49 6.02 -9.52
C LYS A 58 -4.00 6.01 -10.96
N ALA A 59 -4.14 4.82 -11.54
CA ALA A 59 -4.68 4.69 -12.89
C ALA A 59 -6.13 5.18 -12.95
N PHE A 60 -6.94 4.83 -11.93
CA PHE A 60 -8.33 5.32 -11.85
C PHE A 60 -8.39 6.83 -11.69
N LEU A 61 -7.44 7.41 -10.97
CA LEU A 61 -7.36 8.85 -10.78
C LEU A 61 -6.81 9.57 -12.02
N GLY A 62 -6.25 8.84 -12.97
CA GLY A 62 -5.62 9.43 -14.14
C GLY A 62 -4.24 10.00 -13.85
N VAL A 63 -3.65 9.68 -12.74
CA VAL A 63 -2.30 10.14 -12.37
C VAL A 63 -1.26 9.16 -12.90
N ARG A 64 -0.21 9.70 -13.50
CA ARG A 64 0.84 8.86 -14.08
C ARG A 64 2.21 9.15 -13.53
#